data_604accc71eeb46c90676bbf2d2f541e7
#
_entry.id   604accc71eeb46c90676bbf2d2f541e7
#
_cell.length_a   1.000
_cell.length_b   1.000
_cell.length_c   1.000
_cell.angle_alpha   90.00
_cell.angle_beta   90.00
_cell.angle_gamma   90.00
#
_symmetry.space_group_name_H-M   'P 1'
#
loop_
_entity.id
_entity.type
_entity.pdbx_description
1 polymer ?
#
loop_
_entity_poly.entity_id
_entity_poly.type
_entity_poly.pdbx_seq_one_letter_code
_entity_poly.pdbx_strand_id
1 'polypeptide(L)'
;NKETEMSNNDPSNFPTGLDAAAPGILPPLPYAENALESVITAQTVRFHYGKHHKGYVDNLNKLITGTEYAGMTLEMIIESTARQRERAAIFNNAAQVWNHTFYWKSLKPNGGGEPPAVLKLRIEESFGSVDACKKELASAAISQFGSGWAWLVLQGGKIKVVKTANADNPLTS
;
A
#
# COMPACT_ATOMS: atom_id res chain seq x y z
N ASN A 1 39.77 -5.88 22.40
CA ASN A 1 38.41 -5.34 22.52
C ASN A 1 37.66 -5.70 21.24
N LYS A 2 36.89 -6.79 21.30
CA LYS A 2 35.90 -7.16 20.29
C LYS A 2 34.61 -6.49 20.69
N GLU A 3 34.21 -5.47 19.94
CA GLU A 3 32.86 -4.94 20.01
C GLU A 3 31.91 -5.94 19.36
N THR A 4 30.95 -6.38 20.15
CA THR A 4 29.88 -7.29 19.77
C THR A 4 28.87 -6.48 18.95
N GLU A 5 28.83 -6.69 17.64
CA GLU A 5 27.71 -6.22 16.83
C GLU A 5 26.43 -6.92 17.30
N MET A 6 25.57 -6.16 17.96
CA MET A 6 24.24 -6.61 18.33
C MET A 6 23.37 -6.65 17.07
N SER A 7 23.01 -7.84 16.67
CA SER A 7 22.03 -8.13 15.62
C SER A 7 20.69 -7.52 16.00
N ASN A 8 20.31 -6.43 15.34
CA ASN A 8 18.97 -5.82 15.41
C ASN A 8 17.98 -6.64 14.56
N ASN A 9 17.69 -7.87 14.97
CA ASN A 9 16.59 -8.67 14.43
C ASN A 9 15.37 -8.61 15.38
N ASP A 10 14.93 -7.41 15.73
CA ASP A 10 13.67 -7.23 16.43
C ASP A 10 12.53 -7.26 15.37
N PRO A 11 11.63 -8.25 15.43
CA PRO A 11 10.49 -8.34 14.51
C PRO A 11 9.49 -7.18 14.64
N SER A 12 9.63 -6.28 15.62
CA SER A 12 8.83 -5.08 15.75
C SER A 12 9.36 -3.91 14.91
N ASN A 13 10.54 -4.03 14.31
CA ASN A 13 11.19 -2.97 13.54
C ASN A 13 10.97 -3.10 12.02
N PHE A 14 9.80 -3.60 11.62
CA PHE A 14 9.32 -3.31 10.27
C PHE A 14 8.93 -1.84 10.21
N PRO A 15 9.33 -1.08 9.16
CA PRO A 15 8.85 0.26 8.98
C PRO A 15 7.32 0.23 8.87
N THR A 16 6.65 0.50 9.98
CA THR A 16 5.19 0.54 10.12
C THR A 16 4.60 1.81 9.54
N GLY A 17 5.39 2.60 8.82
CA GLY A 17 4.92 3.78 8.14
C GLY A 17 5.47 3.81 6.73
N LEU A 18 4.62 3.92 5.75
CA LEU A 18 4.91 4.78 4.64
C LEU A 18 5.33 6.07 5.31
N ASP A 19 6.59 6.56 5.15
CA ASP A 19 7.01 7.85 5.70
C ASP A 19 5.83 8.79 5.53
N ALA A 20 5.25 9.25 6.67
CA ALA A 20 3.93 9.83 6.70
C ALA A 20 3.84 10.93 5.66
N ALA A 21 3.36 10.59 4.48
CA ALA A 21 3.21 11.56 3.41
C ALA A 21 2.22 12.58 3.97
N ALA A 22 2.68 13.82 4.13
CA ALA A 22 1.79 14.89 4.52
C ALA A 22 0.58 14.82 3.58
N PRO A 23 -0.65 14.82 4.13
CA PRO A 23 -1.85 14.66 3.33
C PRO A 23 -1.93 15.79 2.34
N GLY A 24 -1.43 15.87 1.27
CA GLY A 24 -1.44 17.01 0.40
C GLY A 24 -0.31 17.06 -0.62
N ILE A 25 0.62 16.16 -0.51
CA ILE A 25 1.76 16.08 -1.43
C ILE A 25 1.70 14.73 -2.13
N LEU A 26 1.72 14.77 -3.46
CA LEU A 26 1.87 13.55 -4.25
C LEU A 26 3.28 12.99 -4.00
N PRO A 27 3.43 11.83 -3.34
CA PRO A 27 4.74 11.26 -3.09
C PRO A 27 5.45 10.95 -4.41
N PRO A 28 6.76 11.22 -4.54
CA PRO A 28 7.48 10.92 -5.77
C PRO A 28 7.48 9.41 -6.05
N LEU A 29 7.47 9.03 -7.32
CA LEU A 29 7.71 7.64 -7.71
C LEU A 29 9.13 7.23 -7.26
N PRO A 30 9.29 6.00 -6.71
CA PRO A 30 10.61 5.51 -6.29
C PRO A 30 11.53 5.13 -7.47
N TYR A 31 11.07 5.30 -8.71
CA TYR A 31 11.77 4.96 -9.95
C TYR A 31 11.27 5.86 -11.10
N ALA A 32 11.99 5.87 -12.22
CA ALA A 32 11.59 6.58 -13.43
C ALA A 32 10.30 5.98 -14.04
N GLU A 33 9.47 6.81 -14.67
CA GLU A 33 8.17 6.38 -15.24
C GLU A 33 8.27 5.21 -16.22
N ASN A 34 9.40 5.07 -16.94
CA ASN A 34 9.63 3.98 -17.90
C ASN A 34 10.36 2.78 -17.28
N ALA A 35 10.68 2.80 -15.99
CA ALA A 35 11.51 1.77 -15.37
C ALA A 35 10.81 0.42 -15.18
N LEU A 36 9.48 0.37 -15.33
CA LEU A 36 8.69 -0.87 -15.25
C LEU A 36 8.39 -1.48 -16.63
N GLU A 37 8.85 -0.88 -17.73
CA GLU A 37 8.77 -1.50 -19.05
C GLU A 37 9.60 -2.81 -19.03
N SER A 38 9.17 -3.84 -19.62
CA SER A 38 8.12 -4.22 -20.55
C SER A 38 6.79 -4.68 -19.92
N VAL A 39 6.64 -4.58 -18.59
CA VAL A 39 5.44 -5.09 -17.90
C VAL A 39 4.37 -4.00 -17.79
N ILE A 40 4.77 -2.79 -17.39
CA ILE A 40 3.89 -1.62 -17.30
C ILE A 40 4.52 -0.50 -18.11
N THR A 41 3.79 0.00 -19.12
CA THR A 41 4.32 1.06 -19.99
C THR A 41 4.44 2.40 -19.26
N ALA A 42 5.39 3.24 -19.67
CA ALA A 42 5.51 4.60 -19.18
C ALA A 42 4.20 5.40 -19.33
N GLN A 43 3.46 5.17 -20.41
CA GLN A 43 2.16 5.80 -20.62
C GLN A 43 1.16 5.41 -19.54
N THR A 44 1.08 4.12 -19.17
CA THR A 44 0.22 3.63 -18.10
C THR A 44 0.61 4.26 -16.76
N VAL A 45 1.92 4.33 -16.45
CA VAL A 45 2.41 4.98 -15.23
C VAL A 45 2.01 6.46 -15.20
N ARG A 46 2.21 7.22 -16.28
CA ARG A 46 1.82 8.64 -16.35
C ARG A 46 0.34 8.86 -16.08
N PHE A 47 -0.53 8.01 -16.61
CA PHE A 47 -1.97 8.13 -16.35
C PHE A 47 -2.32 7.71 -14.93
N HIS A 48 -1.82 6.55 -14.47
CA HIS A 48 -2.19 6.01 -13.18
C HIS A 48 -1.61 6.83 -12.01
N TYR A 49 -0.36 7.27 -12.12
CA TYR A 49 0.29 8.13 -11.12
C TYR A 49 -0.04 9.61 -11.33
N GLY A 50 0.27 10.15 -12.51
CA GLY A 50 0.25 11.60 -12.76
C GLY A 50 -1.14 12.19 -12.91
N LYS A 51 -2.17 11.37 -13.19
CA LYS A 51 -3.57 11.83 -13.26
C LYS A 51 -4.42 11.18 -12.17
N HIS A 52 -4.47 9.86 -12.08
CA HIS A 52 -5.38 9.16 -11.20
C HIS A 52 -4.99 9.33 -9.72
N HIS A 53 -3.77 8.96 -9.35
CA HIS A 53 -3.26 9.14 -7.99
C HIS A 53 -3.20 10.64 -7.61
N LYS A 54 -2.68 11.49 -8.51
CA LYS A 54 -2.67 12.94 -8.29
C LYS A 54 -4.07 13.51 -8.07
N GLY A 55 -5.07 13.01 -8.78
CA GLY A 55 -6.46 13.44 -8.62
C GLY A 55 -6.98 13.21 -7.21
N TYR A 56 -6.66 12.09 -6.58
CA TYR A 56 -7.01 11.84 -5.18
C TYR A 56 -6.30 12.78 -4.22
N VAL A 57 -5.02 13.09 -4.46
CA VAL A 57 -4.27 14.06 -3.65
C VAL A 57 -4.91 15.45 -3.76
N ASP A 58 -5.17 15.92 -4.97
CA ASP A 58 -5.76 17.24 -5.22
C ASP A 58 -7.17 17.37 -4.58
N ASN A 59 -7.98 16.30 -4.67
CA ASN A 59 -9.31 16.27 -4.08
C ASN A 59 -9.25 16.21 -2.54
N LEU A 60 -8.36 15.40 -1.98
CA LEU A 60 -8.17 15.35 -0.54
C LEU A 60 -7.81 16.74 0.00
N ASN A 61 -6.86 17.43 -0.62
CA ASN A 61 -6.46 18.77 -0.23
C ASN A 61 -7.63 19.76 -0.17
N LYS A 62 -8.49 19.74 -1.19
CA LYS A 62 -9.69 20.60 -1.23
C LYS A 62 -10.64 20.28 -0.09
N LEU A 63 -10.78 19.00 0.27
CA LEU A 63 -11.73 18.55 1.29
C LEU A 63 -11.25 18.83 2.71
N ILE A 64 -9.93 18.82 2.97
CA ILE A 64 -9.38 18.96 4.32
C ILE A 64 -8.88 20.36 4.64
N THR A 65 -8.67 21.22 3.64
CA THR A 65 -8.21 22.61 3.85
C THR A 65 -9.15 23.34 4.81
N GLY A 66 -8.60 23.91 5.88
CA GLY A 66 -9.36 24.63 6.91
C GLY A 66 -10.18 23.73 7.86
N THR A 67 -9.98 22.43 7.82
CA THR A 67 -10.60 21.48 8.75
C THR A 67 -9.57 20.92 9.75
N GLU A 68 -10.05 20.19 10.74
CA GLU A 68 -9.23 19.45 11.70
C GLU A 68 -8.28 18.44 11.05
N TYR A 69 -8.62 17.94 9.86
CA TYR A 69 -7.84 16.94 9.13
C TYR A 69 -6.58 17.51 8.47
N ALA A 70 -6.47 18.81 8.28
CA ALA A 70 -5.33 19.43 7.59
C ALA A 70 -3.98 19.20 8.28
N GLY A 71 -3.99 18.94 9.60
CA GLY A 71 -2.78 18.68 10.40
C GLY A 71 -2.54 17.20 10.72
N MET A 72 -3.36 16.29 10.18
CA MET A 72 -3.29 14.86 10.46
C MET A 72 -2.45 14.12 9.42
N THR A 73 -1.92 12.93 9.76
CA THR A 73 -1.34 12.01 8.78
C THR A 73 -2.43 11.32 7.98
N LEU A 74 -2.09 10.72 6.84
CA LEU A 74 -3.06 9.96 6.03
C LEU A 74 -3.73 8.85 6.84
N GLU A 75 -2.95 8.10 7.63
CA GLU A 75 -3.45 7.03 8.47
C GLU A 75 -4.45 7.56 9.50
N MET A 76 -4.13 8.65 10.18
CA MET A 76 -5.06 9.27 11.14
C MET A 76 -6.37 9.73 10.47
N ILE A 77 -6.29 10.31 9.26
CA ILE A 77 -7.49 10.70 8.50
C ILE A 77 -8.31 9.46 8.14
N ILE A 78 -7.67 8.41 7.63
CA ILE A 78 -8.34 7.16 7.25
C ILE A 78 -9.05 6.55 8.46
N GLU A 79 -8.34 6.36 9.57
CA GLU A 79 -8.89 5.75 10.79
C GLU A 79 -10.02 6.58 11.39
N SER A 80 -9.86 7.91 11.45
CA SER A 80 -10.87 8.80 12.03
C SER A 80 -12.11 8.97 11.17
N THR A 81 -12.02 8.78 9.86
CA THR A 81 -13.15 8.94 8.94
C THR A 81 -13.78 7.61 8.49
N ALA A 82 -13.12 6.50 8.80
CA ALA A 82 -13.63 5.17 8.48
C ALA A 82 -15.06 4.97 9.07
N ARG A 83 -15.93 4.39 8.26
CA ARG A 83 -17.32 4.08 8.66
C ARG A 83 -18.19 5.31 8.97
N GLN A 84 -17.71 6.52 8.78
CA GLN A 84 -18.49 7.75 8.91
C GLN A 84 -19.08 8.14 7.55
N ARG A 85 -20.36 7.92 7.36
CA ARG A 85 -21.04 8.14 6.07
C ARG A 85 -20.90 9.58 5.58
N GLU A 86 -20.99 10.55 6.48
CA GLU A 86 -20.84 11.98 6.20
C GLU A 86 -19.39 12.38 5.83
N ARG A 87 -18.43 11.55 6.17
CA ARG A 87 -16.99 11.74 5.86
C ARG A 87 -16.49 10.87 4.71
N ALA A 88 -17.39 10.15 4.04
CA ALA A 88 -17.01 9.20 2.99
C ALA A 88 -16.13 9.81 1.89
N ALA A 89 -16.36 11.07 1.53
CA ALA A 89 -15.52 11.75 0.53
C ALA A 89 -14.07 11.94 1.01
N ILE A 90 -13.87 12.31 2.28
CA ILE A 90 -12.53 12.44 2.88
C ILE A 90 -11.88 11.07 2.98
N PHE A 91 -12.59 10.10 3.55
CA PHE A 91 -12.12 8.71 3.64
C PHE A 91 -11.66 8.17 2.29
N ASN A 92 -12.51 8.21 1.28
CA ASN A 92 -12.21 7.65 -0.04
C ASN A 92 -10.96 8.27 -0.67
N ASN A 93 -10.79 9.58 -0.59
CA ASN A 93 -9.62 10.23 -1.17
C ASN A 93 -8.35 9.94 -0.35
N ALA A 94 -8.41 10.01 0.98
CA ALA A 94 -7.27 9.70 1.84
C ALA A 94 -6.82 8.24 1.69
N ALA A 95 -7.76 7.29 1.73
CA ALA A 95 -7.48 5.88 1.55
C ALA A 95 -6.89 5.59 0.16
N GLN A 96 -7.41 6.20 -0.91
CA GLN A 96 -6.84 6.02 -2.24
C GLN A 96 -5.45 6.64 -2.40
N VAL A 97 -5.15 7.77 -1.76
CA VAL A 97 -3.77 8.30 -1.73
C VAL A 97 -2.83 7.30 -1.07
N TRP A 98 -3.24 6.73 0.05
CA TRP A 98 -2.45 5.71 0.76
C TRP A 98 -2.28 4.43 -0.05
N ASN A 99 -3.37 3.89 -0.61
CA ASN A 99 -3.38 2.65 -1.40
C ASN A 99 -2.45 2.76 -2.61
N HIS A 100 -2.51 3.88 -3.35
CA HIS A 100 -1.66 4.10 -4.52
C HIS A 100 -0.19 4.31 -4.14
N THR A 101 0.08 5.01 -3.03
CA THR A 101 1.45 5.17 -2.53
C THR A 101 2.06 3.82 -2.18
N PHE A 102 1.30 2.96 -1.49
CA PHE A 102 1.73 1.60 -1.16
C PHE A 102 1.94 0.76 -2.42
N TYR A 103 1.04 0.85 -3.40
CA TYR A 103 1.14 0.15 -4.68
C TYR A 103 2.44 0.50 -5.41
N TRP A 104 2.77 1.79 -5.57
CA TRP A 104 4.01 2.20 -6.22
C TRP A 104 5.25 1.70 -5.49
N LYS A 105 5.25 1.71 -4.17
CA LYS A 105 6.36 1.21 -3.34
C LYS A 105 6.49 -0.32 -3.37
N SER A 106 5.43 -1.05 -3.70
CA SER A 106 5.45 -2.52 -3.83
C SER A 106 6.02 -3.00 -5.16
N LEU A 107 6.23 -2.10 -6.11
CA LEU A 107 6.83 -2.40 -7.41
C LEU A 107 8.27 -1.90 -7.47
N LYS A 108 9.10 -2.56 -8.27
CA LYS A 108 10.48 -2.11 -8.54
C LYS A 108 10.94 -2.54 -9.92
N PRO A 109 11.86 -1.79 -10.56
CA PRO A 109 12.53 -2.21 -11.78
C PRO A 109 13.23 -3.55 -11.57
N ASN A 110 13.16 -4.42 -12.57
CA ASN A 110 13.73 -5.78 -12.51
C ASN A 110 13.30 -6.57 -11.26
N GLY A 111 12.07 -6.34 -10.81
CA GLY A 111 11.47 -7.04 -9.67
C GLY A 111 11.19 -8.50 -9.97
N GLY A 112 10.67 -9.20 -8.98
CA GLY A 112 10.40 -10.63 -9.04
C GLY A 112 11.51 -11.48 -8.41
N GLY A 113 11.60 -12.75 -8.82
CA GLY A 113 12.49 -13.71 -8.21
C GLY A 113 11.95 -14.29 -6.90
N GLU A 114 12.83 -14.92 -6.12
CA GLU A 114 12.48 -15.48 -4.82
C GLU A 114 12.35 -14.38 -3.76
N PRO A 115 11.38 -14.51 -2.85
CA PRO A 115 11.31 -13.64 -1.68
C PRO A 115 12.57 -13.77 -0.80
N PRO A 116 12.92 -12.73 -0.02
CA PRO A 116 13.94 -12.87 1.01
C PRO A 116 13.65 -14.07 1.94
N ALA A 117 14.69 -14.75 2.42
CA ALA A 117 14.56 -16.03 3.12
C ALA A 117 13.54 -16.03 4.27
N VAL A 118 13.55 -14.98 5.09
CA VAL A 118 12.60 -14.85 6.23
C VAL A 118 11.16 -14.72 5.72
N LEU A 119 10.93 -13.93 4.67
CA LEU A 119 9.59 -13.77 4.09
C LEU A 119 9.15 -15.07 3.41
N LYS A 120 10.06 -15.75 2.70
CA LYS A 120 9.78 -17.03 2.07
C LYS A 120 9.28 -18.07 3.09
N LEU A 121 9.98 -18.23 4.20
CA LEU A 121 9.57 -19.13 5.28
C LEU A 121 8.16 -18.82 5.79
N ARG A 122 7.88 -17.54 6.06
CA ARG A 122 6.55 -17.10 6.49
C ARG A 122 5.45 -17.35 5.47
N ILE A 123 5.76 -17.17 4.19
CA ILE A 123 4.84 -17.48 3.10
C ILE A 123 4.60 -19.00 3.04
N GLU A 124 5.64 -19.81 3.12
CA GLU A 124 5.53 -21.26 3.09
C GLU A 124 4.75 -21.82 4.30
N GLU A 125 4.95 -21.25 5.49
CA GLU A 125 4.14 -21.56 6.68
C GLU A 125 2.65 -21.22 6.51
N SER A 126 2.33 -20.18 5.77
CA SER A 126 0.95 -19.70 5.62
C SER A 126 0.22 -20.31 4.42
N PHE A 127 0.91 -20.58 3.32
CA PHE A 127 0.34 -21.01 2.04
C PHE A 127 0.88 -22.34 1.51
N GLY A 128 1.87 -22.94 2.17
CA GLY A 128 2.55 -24.16 1.73
C GLY A 128 3.62 -23.92 0.67
N SER A 129 3.53 -22.88 -0.15
CA SER A 129 4.55 -22.49 -1.12
C SER A 129 4.40 -21.03 -1.57
N VAL A 130 5.48 -20.48 -2.13
CA VAL A 130 5.46 -19.13 -2.75
C VAL A 130 4.48 -19.08 -3.93
N ASP A 131 4.43 -20.14 -4.73
CA ASP A 131 3.52 -20.22 -5.89
C ASP A 131 2.04 -20.28 -5.46
N ALA A 132 1.73 -20.97 -4.37
CA ALA A 132 0.36 -20.99 -3.82
C ALA A 132 -0.05 -19.57 -3.36
N CYS A 133 0.82 -18.85 -2.66
CA CYS A 133 0.61 -17.47 -2.27
C CYS A 133 0.36 -16.55 -3.48
N LYS A 134 1.20 -16.64 -4.52
CA LYS A 134 1.04 -15.86 -5.76
C LYS A 134 -0.30 -16.15 -6.45
N LYS A 135 -0.69 -17.42 -6.52
CA LYS A 135 -1.98 -17.83 -7.11
C LYS A 135 -3.16 -17.30 -6.32
N GLU A 136 -3.10 -17.37 -5.00
CA GLU A 136 -4.15 -16.86 -4.13
C GLU A 136 -4.29 -15.34 -4.24
N LEU A 137 -3.17 -14.59 -4.23
CA LEU A 137 -3.18 -13.13 -4.41
C LEU A 137 -3.74 -12.75 -5.79
N ALA A 138 -3.33 -13.42 -6.86
CA ALA A 138 -3.84 -13.18 -8.20
C ALA A 138 -5.34 -13.50 -8.29
N SER A 139 -5.79 -14.62 -7.71
CA SER A 139 -7.21 -14.99 -7.66
C SER A 139 -8.05 -13.96 -6.91
N ALA A 140 -7.55 -13.47 -5.76
CA ALA A 140 -8.21 -12.41 -5.00
C ALA A 140 -8.36 -11.12 -5.83
N ALA A 141 -7.29 -10.71 -6.52
CA ALA A 141 -7.31 -9.53 -7.37
C ALA A 141 -8.30 -9.67 -8.55
N ILE A 142 -8.28 -10.80 -9.25
CA ILE A 142 -9.15 -11.05 -10.40
C ILE A 142 -10.62 -11.17 -9.97
N SER A 143 -10.87 -11.79 -8.82
CA SER A 143 -12.24 -12.00 -8.31
C SER A 143 -12.83 -10.79 -7.58
N GLN A 144 -12.10 -9.68 -7.47
CA GLN A 144 -12.64 -8.46 -6.90
C GLN A 144 -13.64 -7.84 -7.89
N PHE A 145 -14.91 -7.85 -7.51
CA PHE A 145 -15.97 -7.26 -8.32
C PHE A 145 -15.96 -5.73 -8.22
N GLY A 146 -15.93 -5.06 -9.36
CA GLY A 146 -15.79 -3.61 -9.44
C GLY A 146 -14.36 -3.15 -9.13
N SER A 147 -14.22 -1.90 -8.68
CA SER A 147 -12.94 -1.37 -8.23
C SER A 147 -12.56 -1.92 -6.86
N GLY A 148 -11.28 -2.07 -6.60
CA GLY A 148 -10.77 -2.54 -5.31
C GLY A 148 -9.32 -2.96 -5.38
N TRP A 149 -8.88 -3.63 -4.32
CA TRP A 149 -7.50 -4.00 -4.08
C TRP A 149 -7.39 -5.43 -3.56
N ALA A 150 -6.26 -6.06 -3.83
CA ALA A 150 -5.85 -7.29 -3.18
C ALA A 150 -4.56 -7.04 -2.40
N TRP A 151 -4.49 -7.57 -1.18
CA TRP A 151 -3.45 -7.27 -0.21
C TRP A 151 -2.84 -8.55 0.33
N LEU A 152 -1.54 -8.50 0.59
CA LEU A 152 -0.85 -9.47 1.43
C LEU A 152 -0.68 -8.82 2.81
N VAL A 153 -1.28 -9.39 3.83
CA VAL A 153 -1.30 -8.82 5.19
C VAL A 153 -0.72 -9.80 6.21
N LEU A 154 -0.14 -9.26 7.28
CA LEU A 154 0.25 -10.04 8.46
C LEU A 154 -0.84 -9.88 9.53
N GLN A 155 -1.55 -10.95 9.84
CA GLN A 155 -2.62 -10.93 10.84
C GLN A 155 -2.53 -12.15 11.74
N GLY A 156 -2.45 -11.93 13.05
CA GLY A 156 -2.30 -13.01 14.04
C GLY A 156 -1.05 -13.86 13.83
N GLY A 157 0.06 -13.25 13.42
CA GLY A 157 1.33 -13.92 13.15
C GLY A 157 1.40 -14.70 11.83
N LYS A 158 0.31 -14.74 11.05
CA LYS A 158 0.25 -15.43 9.75
C LYS A 158 0.07 -14.44 8.61
N ILE A 159 0.65 -14.75 7.46
CA ILE A 159 0.42 -14.00 6.23
C ILE A 159 -0.91 -14.47 5.62
N LYS A 160 -1.73 -13.52 5.21
CA LYS A 160 -3.03 -13.79 4.57
C LYS A 160 -3.19 -12.93 3.32
N VAL A 161 -3.99 -13.42 2.38
CA VAL A 161 -4.50 -12.62 1.28
C VAL A 161 -5.89 -12.11 1.66
N VAL A 162 -6.09 -10.81 1.52
CA VAL A 162 -7.40 -10.18 1.69
C VAL A 162 -7.71 -9.31 0.47
N LYS A 163 -8.98 -9.06 0.21
CA LYS A 163 -9.41 -8.11 -0.82
C LYS A 163 -10.41 -7.12 -0.24
N THR A 164 -10.34 -5.90 -0.74
CA THR A 164 -11.19 -4.80 -0.30
C THR A 164 -11.84 -4.12 -1.50
N ALA A 165 -13.04 -3.61 -1.33
CA ALA A 165 -13.77 -2.91 -2.38
C ALA A 165 -13.42 -1.42 -2.40
N ASN A 166 -13.44 -0.81 -3.56
CA ASN A 166 -13.28 0.63 -3.77
C ASN A 166 -11.99 1.19 -3.12
N ALA A 167 -12.15 2.08 -2.15
CA ALA A 167 -11.05 2.73 -1.42
C ALA A 167 -10.64 1.98 -0.15
N ASP A 168 -11.44 1.02 0.31
CA ASP A 168 -11.18 0.30 1.56
C ASP A 168 -9.79 -0.35 1.56
N ASN A 169 -9.20 -0.42 2.73
CA ASN A 169 -7.87 -1.01 2.93
C ASN A 169 -7.75 -1.68 4.31
N PRO A 170 -6.67 -2.45 4.53
CA PRO A 170 -6.47 -3.19 5.78
C PRO A 170 -6.25 -2.33 7.04
N LEU A 171 -6.04 -1.02 6.94
CA LEU A 171 -5.90 -0.14 8.13
C LEU A 171 -7.19 -0.04 8.94
N THR A 172 -8.35 -0.34 8.33
CA THR A 172 -9.67 -0.17 8.94
C THR A 172 -10.43 -1.49 9.14
N SER A 173 -9.74 -2.62 8.97
CA SER A 173 -10.31 -3.98 9.06
C SER A 173 -10.15 -4.59 10.43
#